data_01092cf4f325938287eb9740154d3575
#
_entry.id   01092cf4f325938287eb9740154d3575
#
_cell.length_a   1.000
_cell.length_b   1.000
_cell.length_c   1.000
_cell.angle_alpha   90.00
_cell.angle_beta   90.00
_cell.angle_gamma   90.00
#
_symmetry.space_group_name_H-M   'P 1'
#
loop_
_entity.id
_entity.type
_entity.pdbx_description
1 polymer ?
#
loop_
_entity_poly.entity_id
_entity_poly.type
_entity_poly.pdbx_seq_one_letter_code
_entity_poly.pdbx_strand_id
1 'polypeptide(L)'
;MERELSNVSVGDVTAAACPEDLVRAVRAAGVRDERVLRAVRATPRAGFVPAAHVAHAYEDVPIPIAHGQVTTQPSLSATMIEGLRLTGVEHVLEVGSGLGYQTALLARTARDVVGVDLWPDLVRAARRNLARQGIRNAEVRVGDGGQGVREHAPYDAVIVSAAFPTVPAPLVEQLRPGGRLVQPIGTGGREEVVLFERTVIGLEPRQVLTLASFVRLHGRFGYPS
;
A
#
# COMPACT_ATOMS: atom_id res chain seq x y z
N MET A 1 0.24 -42.22 -52.13
CA MET A 1 1.19 -42.15 -51.00
C MET A 1 1.27 -40.66 -50.62
N GLU A 2 0.24 -40.22 -49.96
CA GLU A 2 0.06 -38.83 -49.53
C GLU A 2 0.71 -38.66 -48.15
N ARG A 3 1.54 -37.63 -48.04
CA ARG A 3 2.17 -37.26 -46.74
C ARG A 3 1.24 -36.31 -46.01
N GLU A 4 0.73 -36.75 -44.88
CA GLU A 4 0.08 -35.88 -43.87
C GLU A 4 1.08 -34.85 -43.35
N LEU A 5 0.78 -33.60 -43.59
CA LEU A 5 1.43 -32.47 -42.93
C LEU A 5 0.79 -32.33 -41.54
N SER A 6 1.51 -32.75 -40.50
CA SER A 6 1.13 -32.56 -39.12
C SER A 6 1.06 -31.07 -38.77
N ASN A 7 -0.11 -30.65 -38.35
CA ASN A 7 -0.44 -29.35 -37.85
C ASN A 7 0.31 -29.15 -36.53
N VAL A 8 1.40 -28.37 -36.52
CA VAL A 8 2.07 -27.93 -35.33
C VAL A 8 1.20 -26.84 -34.69
N SER A 9 0.55 -27.19 -33.61
CA SER A 9 -0.15 -26.25 -32.75
C SER A 9 0.82 -25.16 -32.30
N VAL A 10 0.57 -23.92 -32.72
CA VAL A 10 1.27 -22.72 -32.19
C VAL A 10 0.90 -22.62 -30.72
N GLY A 11 1.86 -22.95 -29.88
CA GLY A 11 1.71 -22.85 -28.42
C GLY A 11 1.19 -21.46 -28.04
N ASP A 12 0.22 -21.44 -27.13
CA ASP A 12 -0.30 -20.25 -26.49
C ASP A 12 0.87 -19.41 -25.96
N VAL A 13 1.15 -18.31 -26.65
CA VAL A 13 2.02 -17.25 -26.11
C VAL A 13 1.21 -16.64 -24.97
N THR A 14 1.46 -17.09 -23.75
CA THR A 14 0.90 -16.46 -22.57
C THR A 14 1.27 -14.99 -22.61
N ALA A 15 0.28 -14.13 -22.80
CA ALA A 15 0.47 -12.70 -22.86
C ALA A 15 1.23 -12.25 -21.58
N ALA A 16 2.27 -11.43 -21.77
CA ALA A 16 3.05 -10.94 -20.63
C ALA A 16 2.12 -10.23 -19.63
N ALA A 17 2.25 -10.59 -18.35
CA ALA A 17 1.45 -10.00 -17.28
C ALA A 17 1.55 -8.47 -17.29
N CYS A 18 0.45 -7.77 -17.11
CA CYS A 18 0.33 -6.33 -17.30
C CYS A 18 -0.52 -5.65 -16.21
N PRO A 19 -0.57 -4.32 -16.13
CA PRO A 19 -1.38 -3.61 -15.12
C PRO A 19 -2.84 -4.03 -15.07
N GLU A 20 -3.44 -4.43 -16.19
CA GLU A 20 -4.84 -4.88 -16.24
C GLU A 20 -5.05 -6.18 -15.45
N ASP A 21 -4.03 -7.02 -15.32
CA ASP A 21 -4.10 -8.24 -14.51
C ASP A 21 -4.30 -7.87 -13.03
N LEU A 22 -3.58 -6.86 -12.55
CA LEU A 22 -3.77 -6.34 -11.20
C LEU A 22 -5.15 -5.70 -11.02
N VAL A 23 -5.66 -4.96 -12.00
CA VAL A 23 -7.01 -4.39 -11.92
C VAL A 23 -8.06 -5.49 -11.81
N ARG A 24 -7.91 -6.61 -12.56
CA ARG A 24 -8.81 -7.76 -12.44
C ARG A 24 -8.74 -8.40 -11.06
N ALA A 25 -7.52 -8.61 -10.53
CA ALA A 25 -7.32 -9.17 -9.20
C ALA A 25 -7.90 -8.28 -8.10
N VAL A 26 -7.68 -6.97 -8.17
CA VAL A 26 -8.22 -5.97 -7.23
C VAL A 26 -9.75 -5.96 -7.28
N ARG A 27 -10.37 -6.04 -8.46
CA ARG A 27 -11.84 -6.19 -8.59
C ARG A 27 -12.35 -7.51 -8.01
N ALA A 28 -11.64 -8.60 -8.23
CA ALA A 28 -11.98 -9.92 -7.69
C ALA A 28 -11.89 -9.95 -6.15
N ALA A 29 -10.98 -9.18 -5.56
CA ALA A 29 -10.87 -8.99 -4.11
C ALA A 29 -11.98 -8.13 -3.51
N GLY A 30 -12.88 -7.57 -4.32
CA GLY A 30 -14.06 -6.83 -3.85
C GLY A 30 -13.99 -5.32 -3.98
N VAL A 31 -12.86 -4.75 -4.39
CA VAL A 31 -12.69 -3.30 -4.58
C VAL A 31 -13.60 -2.80 -5.73
N ARG A 32 -14.32 -1.72 -5.48
CA ARG A 32 -15.29 -1.13 -6.43
C ARG A 32 -15.05 0.36 -6.71
N ASP A 33 -14.25 1.05 -5.90
CA ASP A 33 -13.95 2.47 -6.14
C ASP A 33 -13.13 2.63 -7.43
N GLU A 34 -13.74 3.30 -8.41
CA GLU A 34 -13.13 3.54 -9.72
C GLU A 34 -11.89 4.46 -9.65
N ARG A 35 -11.74 5.29 -8.60
CA ARG A 35 -10.51 6.07 -8.38
C ARG A 35 -9.35 5.14 -8.03
N VAL A 36 -9.59 4.19 -7.11
CA VAL A 36 -8.59 3.19 -6.72
C VAL A 36 -8.22 2.30 -7.91
N LEU A 37 -9.21 1.81 -8.65
CA LEU A 37 -8.97 0.98 -9.84
C LEU A 37 -8.18 1.72 -10.92
N ARG A 38 -8.49 3.01 -11.16
CA ARG A 38 -7.70 3.86 -12.08
C ARG A 38 -6.28 4.08 -11.56
N ALA A 39 -6.09 4.28 -10.25
CA ALA A 39 -4.76 4.42 -9.66
C ALA A 39 -3.91 3.16 -9.87
N VAL A 40 -4.47 1.97 -9.66
CA VAL A 40 -3.80 0.68 -9.91
C VAL A 40 -3.40 0.56 -11.39
N ARG A 41 -4.32 0.83 -12.32
CA ARG A 41 -4.07 0.79 -13.76
C ARG A 41 -2.96 1.75 -14.18
N ALA A 42 -2.96 2.97 -13.63
CA ALA A 42 -2.03 4.04 -13.97
C ALA A 42 -0.66 3.94 -13.26
N THR A 43 -0.46 2.93 -12.40
CA THR A 43 0.77 2.76 -11.63
C THR A 43 1.44 1.43 -11.98
N PRO A 44 2.39 1.41 -12.95
CA PRO A 44 3.12 0.20 -13.32
C PRO A 44 3.93 -0.32 -12.14
N ARG A 45 3.48 -1.41 -11.49
CA ARG A 45 4.13 -1.97 -10.28
C ARG A 45 5.56 -2.42 -10.53
N ALA A 46 5.90 -2.79 -11.76
CA ALA A 46 7.27 -3.14 -12.16
C ALA A 46 8.30 -2.04 -11.82
N GLY A 47 7.90 -0.77 -11.76
CA GLY A 47 8.74 0.34 -11.32
C GLY A 47 8.99 0.42 -9.81
N PHE A 48 8.35 -0.43 -9.02
CA PHE A 48 8.37 -0.41 -7.55
C PHE A 48 8.77 -1.74 -6.92
N VAL A 49 9.31 -2.66 -7.70
CA VAL A 49 9.81 -3.95 -7.22
C VAL A 49 11.30 -4.10 -7.52
N PRO A 50 12.04 -4.93 -6.77
CA PRO A 50 13.43 -5.23 -7.09
C PRO A 50 13.56 -5.86 -8.47
N ALA A 51 14.69 -5.61 -9.18
CA ALA A 51 14.91 -6.12 -10.54
C ALA A 51 14.74 -7.63 -10.67
N ALA A 52 15.13 -8.39 -9.66
CA ALA A 52 14.97 -9.85 -9.60
C ALA A 52 13.49 -10.32 -9.58
N HIS A 53 12.55 -9.44 -9.27
CA HIS A 53 11.13 -9.76 -9.10
C HIS A 53 10.23 -9.07 -10.13
N VAL A 54 10.78 -8.41 -11.14
CA VAL A 54 10.01 -7.69 -12.18
C VAL A 54 9.06 -8.62 -12.94
N ALA A 55 9.44 -9.88 -13.17
CA ALA A 55 8.59 -10.88 -13.81
C ALA A 55 7.27 -11.13 -13.04
N HIS A 56 7.28 -10.97 -11.70
CA HIS A 56 6.13 -11.18 -10.81
C HIS A 56 5.41 -9.86 -10.45
N ALA A 57 5.81 -8.74 -11.06
CA ALA A 57 5.32 -7.42 -10.67
C ALA A 57 3.80 -7.25 -10.82
N TYR A 58 3.19 -7.98 -11.75
CA TYR A 58 1.75 -7.92 -12.03
C TYR A 58 0.96 -9.10 -11.50
N GLU A 59 1.59 -9.94 -10.69
CA GLU A 59 0.91 -10.93 -9.86
C GLU A 59 0.36 -10.27 -8.58
N ASP A 60 -0.79 -10.74 -8.11
CA ASP A 60 -1.42 -10.21 -6.88
C ASP A 60 -0.85 -10.91 -5.64
N VAL A 61 0.46 -10.75 -5.43
CA VAL A 61 1.22 -11.33 -4.32
C VAL A 61 2.12 -10.30 -3.66
N PRO A 62 2.47 -10.47 -2.37
CA PRO A 62 3.53 -9.69 -1.74
C PRO A 62 4.89 -10.06 -2.37
N ILE A 63 5.77 -9.07 -2.52
CA ILE A 63 7.13 -9.29 -3.06
C ILE A 63 8.16 -8.93 -1.99
N PRO A 64 9.13 -9.82 -1.69
CA PRO A 64 10.19 -9.54 -0.74
C PRO A 64 11.06 -8.35 -1.17
N ILE A 65 11.43 -7.52 -0.19
CA ILE A 65 12.36 -6.40 -0.33
C ILE A 65 13.43 -6.48 0.78
N ALA A 66 14.33 -5.50 0.85
CA ALA A 66 15.37 -5.46 1.86
C ALA A 66 14.80 -5.47 3.30
N HIS A 67 15.65 -5.78 4.27
CA HIS A 67 15.34 -5.78 5.72
C HIS A 67 14.23 -6.75 6.15
N GLY A 68 14.02 -7.85 5.40
CA GLY A 68 12.94 -8.80 5.69
C GLY A 68 11.54 -8.21 5.50
N GLN A 69 11.44 -7.07 4.81
CA GLN A 69 10.17 -6.43 4.49
C GLN A 69 9.57 -6.98 3.19
N VAL A 70 8.33 -6.60 2.90
CA VAL A 70 7.64 -6.94 1.65
C VAL A 70 6.95 -5.73 1.06
N THR A 71 6.76 -5.70 -0.27
CA THR A 71 5.73 -4.86 -0.85
C THR A 71 4.39 -5.51 -0.59
N THR A 72 3.41 -4.77 -0.08
CA THR A 72 2.06 -5.29 0.16
C THR A 72 1.45 -5.83 -1.14
N GLN A 73 0.67 -6.91 -1.03
CA GLN A 73 -0.14 -7.45 -2.12
C GLN A 73 -1.04 -6.35 -2.70
N PRO A 74 -1.08 -6.16 -4.03
CA PRO A 74 -1.81 -5.05 -4.66
C PRO A 74 -3.28 -4.95 -4.29
N SER A 75 -4.01 -6.08 -4.28
CA SER A 75 -5.42 -6.09 -3.88
C SER A 75 -5.62 -5.67 -2.42
N LEU A 76 -4.70 -6.04 -1.52
CA LEU A 76 -4.73 -5.65 -0.13
C LEU A 76 -4.48 -4.14 0.03
N SER A 77 -3.46 -3.58 -0.65
CA SER A 77 -3.23 -2.14 -0.68
C SER A 77 -4.46 -1.38 -1.19
N ALA A 78 -5.08 -1.87 -2.26
CA ALA A 78 -6.29 -1.27 -2.84
C ALA A 78 -7.48 -1.32 -1.87
N THR A 79 -7.71 -2.45 -1.19
CA THR A 79 -8.75 -2.60 -0.16
C THR A 79 -8.56 -1.62 0.99
N MET A 80 -7.32 -1.45 1.46
CA MET A 80 -7.00 -0.50 2.53
C MET A 80 -7.24 0.95 2.08
N ILE A 81 -6.84 1.31 0.85
CA ILE A 81 -7.05 2.65 0.29
C ILE A 81 -8.55 2.92 0.08
N GLU A 82 -9.31 1.96 -0.46
CA GLU A 82 -10.77 2.08 -0.60
C GLU A 82 -11.44 2.31 0.75
N GLY A 83 -11.00 1.62 1.82
CA GLY A 83 -11.48 1.81 3.18
C GLY A 83 -11.34 3.25 3.67
N LEU A 84 -10.30 3.97 3.25
CA LEU A 84 -10.10 5.38 3.58
C LEU A 84 -11.12 6.31 2.88
N ARG A 85 -11.85 5.86 1.84
CA ARG A 85 -12.87 6.64 1.11
C ARG A 85 -12.35 8.01 0.66
N LEU A 86 -11.17 8.03 0.04
CA LEU A 86 -10.52 9.26 -0.42
C LEU A 86 -11.30 9.88 -1.59
N THR A 87 -11.38 11.20 -1.60
CA THR A 87 -12.12 11.99 -2.61
C THR A 87 -11.19 12.78 -3.54
N GLY A 88 -9.89 12.86 -3.19
CA GLY A 88 -8.87 13.59 -3.94
C GLY A 88 -8.42 14.90 -3.27
N VAL A 89 -9.00 15.24 -2.11
CA VAL A 89 -8.69 16.48 -1.38
C VAL A 89 -7.94 16.23 -0.07
N GLU A 90 -7.73 14.97 0.28
CA GLU A 90 -7.17 14.56 1.56
C GLU A 90 -5.66 14.74 1.62
N HIS A 91 -5.18 15.13 2.79
CA HIS A 91 -3.78 15.05 3.24
C HIS A 91 -3.57 13.73 3.97
N VAL A 92 -2.71 12.86 3.43
CA VAL A 92 -2.58 11.47 3.88
C VAL A 92 -1.21 11.21 4.47
N LEU A 93 -1.17 10.53 5.63
CA LEU A 93 0.05 9.91 6.18
C LEU A 93 0.06 8.42 5.81
N GLU A 94 1.18 7.97 5.24
CA GLU A 94 1.48 6.56 5.03
C GLU A 94 2.62 6.11 5.93
N VAL A 95 2.40 5.09 6.76
CA VAL A 95 3.40 4.44 7.60
C VAL A 95 3.82 3.12 6.96
N GLY A 96 5.11 2.99 6.63
CA GLY A 96 5.67 1.85 5.92
C GLY A 96 5.58 2.01 4.39
N SER A 97 6.22 3.05 3.84
CA SER A 97 6.18 3.33 2.39
C SER A 97 6.96 2.34 1.52
N GLY A 98 7.90 1.59 2.11
CA GLY A 98 8.69 0.58 1.41
C GLY A 98 9.37 1.13 0.15
N LEU A 99 9.06 0.57 -1.02
CA LEU A 99 9.56 1.04 -2.33
C LEU A 99 8.65 2.08 -3.01
N GLY A 100 7.54 2.49 -2.37
CA GLY A 100 6.69 3.59 -2.81
C GLY A 100 5.50 3.20 -3.71
N TYR A 101 5.18 1.92 -3.88
CA TYR A 101 4.03 1.52 -4.72
C TYR A 101 2.70 2.02 -4.15
N GLN A 102 2.41 1.73 -2.87
CA GLN A 102 1.20 2.19 -2.20
C GLN A 102 1.19 3.73 -2.10
N THR A 103 2.34 4.36 -1.83
CA THR A 103 2.50 5.82 -1.89
C THR A 103 2.02 6.40 -3.23
N ALA A 104 2.40 5.75 -4.35
CA ALA A 104 1.98 6.18 -5.70
C ALA A 104 0.47 6.01 -5.93
N LEU A 105 -0.14 4.94 -5.41
CA LEU A 105 -1.60 4.76 -5.45
C LEU A 105 -2.32 5.85 -4.65
N LEU A 106 -1.85 6.14 -3.44
CA LEU A 106 -2.38 7.21 -2.58
C LEU A 106 -2.25 8.58 -3.25
N ALA A 107 -1.09 8.87 -3.83
CA ALA A 107 -0.84 10.15 -4.53
C ALA A 107 -1.78 10.37 -5.73
N ARG A 108 -2.34 9.30 -6.31
CA ARG A 108 -3.34 9.37 -7.41
C ARG A 108 -4.78 9.45 -6.91
N THR A 109 -5.00 9.26 -5.59
CA THR A 109 -6.34 9.22 -4.99
C THR A 109 -6.55 10.31 -3.93
N ALA A 110 -5.48 11.00 -3.51
CA ALA A 110 -5.47 12.06 -2.51
C ALA A 110 -4.90 13.37 -3.07
N ARG A 111 -5.02 14.47 -2.33
CA ARG A 111 -4.37 15.75 -2.65
C ARG A 111 -2.85 15.62 -2.56
N ASP A 112 -2.36 15.10 -1.45
CA ASP A 112 -0.94 14.88 -1.19
C ASP A 112 -0.71 13.78 -0.15
N VAL A 113 0.52 13.23 -0.13
CA VAL A 113 0.91 12.11 0.73
C VAL A 113 2.24 12.40 1.42
N VAL A 114 2.28 12.18 2.71
CA VAL A 114 3.52 12.09 3.49
C VAL A 114 3.74 10.62 3.84
N GLY A 115 4.76 10.00 3.25
CA GLY A 115 5.19 8.64 3.57
C GLY A 115 6.31 8.65 4.61
N VAL A 116 6.32 7.69 5.51
CA VAL A 116 7.43 7.47 6.44
C VAL A 116 7.85 6.00 6.45
N ASP A 117 9.14 5.76 6.46
CA ASP A 117 9.72 4.42 6.57
C ASP A 117 10.97 4.43 7.45
N LEU A 118 11.19 3.35 8.18
CA LEU A 118 12.31 3.22 9.10
C LEU A 118 13.66 3.11 8.36
N TRP A 119 13.67 2.56 7.15
CA TRP A 119 14.86 2.18 6.41
C TRP A 119 15.31 3.24 5.38
N PRO A 120 16.47 3.92 5.59
CA PRO A 120 16.90 5.01 4.71
C PRO A 120 17.12 4.62 3.24
N ASP A 121 17.51 3.39 2.96
CA ASP A 121 17.71 2.87 1.61
C ASP A 121 16.38 2.61 0.89
N LEU A 122 15.34 2.11 1.60
CA LEU A 122 13.99 2.00 1.07
C LEU A 122 13.43 3.39 0.75
N VAL A 123 13.56 4.37 1.65
CA VAL A 123 13.14 5.76 1.41
C VAL A 123 13.81 6.35 0.18
N ARG A 124 15.14 6.17 0.03
CA ARG A 124 15.86 6.61 -1.18
C ARG A 124 15.32 5.94 -2.44
N ALA A 125 15.01 4.64 -2.37
CA ALA A 125 14.43 3.91 -3.48
C ALA A 125 13.01 4.40 -3.81
N ALA A 126 12.15 4.57 -2.81
CA ALA A 126 10.80 5.10 -2.97
C ALA A 126 10.79 6.46 -3.68
N ARG A 127 11.62 7.40 -3.20
CA ARG A 127 11.77 8.74 -3.81
C ARG A 127 12.16 8.66 -5.29
N ARG A 128 13.14 7.80 -5.65
CA ARG A 128 13.54 7.59 -7.05
C ARG A 128 12.42 6.99 -7.89
N ASN A 129 11.71 5.99 -7.35
CA ASN A 129 10.63 5.31 -8.05
C ASN A 129 9.45 6.26 -8.30
N LEU A 130 9.03 7.03 -7.29
CA LEU A 130 7.99 8.04 -7.40
C LEU A 130 8.34 9.11 -8.45
N ALA A 131 9.58 9.62 -8.42
CA ALA A 131 10.06 10.60 -9.39
C ALA A 131 10.02 10.06 -10.83
N ARG A 132 10.45 8.80 -11.06
CA ARG A 132 10.37 8.13 -12.36
C ARG A 132 8.94 7.97 -12.87
N GLN A 133 7.98 7.85 -11.98
CA GLN A 133 6.55 7.73 -12.29
C GLN A 133 5.83 9.10 -12.38
N GLY A 134 6.59 10.20 -12.28
CA GLY A 134 6.05 11.56 -12.36
C GLY A 134 5.18 11.97 -11.17
N ILE A 135 5.26 11.25 -10.05
CA ILE A 135 4.53 11.61 -8.82
C ILE A 135 5.25 12.79 -8.14
N ARG A 136 4.53 13.90 -7.94
CA ARG A 136 5.07 15.15 -7.39
C ARG A 136 4.39 15.59 -6.11
N ASN A 137 3.26 14.99 -5.77
CA ASN A 137 2.44 15.28 -4.59
C ASN A 137 2.63 14.22 -3.48
N ALA A 138 3.80 13.57 -3.44
CA ALA A 138 4.18 12.65 -2.39
C ALA A 138 5.61 12.97 -1.91
N GLU A 139 5.77 13.08 -0.60
CA GLU A 139 7.06 13.16 0.09
C GLU A 139 7.24 11.88 0.90
N VAL A 140 8.45 11.27 0.88
CA VAL A 140 8.77 10.11 1.72
C VAL A 140 9.95 10.45 2.61
N ARG A 141 9.83 10.15 3.92
CA ARG A 141 10.79 10.52 4.96
C ARG A 141 11.33 9.29 5.69
N VAL A 142 12.55 9.40 6.18
CA VAL A 142 13.11 8.41 7.11
C VAL A 142 12.63 8.75 8.51
N GLY A 143 12.05 7.77 9.21
CA GLY A 143 11.58 7.98 10.57
C GLY A 143 10.88 6.77 11.16
N ASP A 144 10.63 6.83 12.45
CA ASP A 144 9.80 5.88 13.16
C ASP A 144 8.32 6.17 12.86
N GLY A 145 7.71 5.28 12.07
CA GLY A 145 6.34 5.43 11.62
C GLY A 145 5.30 5.45 12.74
N GLY A 146 5.58 4.80 13.88
CA GLY A 146 4.71 4.86 15.07
C GLY A 146 4.64 6.24 15.71
N GLN A 147 5.61 7.12 15.44
CA GLN A 147 5.60 8.52 15.86
C GLN A 147 4.85 9.44 14.89
N GLY A 148 4.53 8.96 13.69
CA GLY A 148 3.99 9.78 12.61
C GLY A 148 4.98 10.83 12.11
N VAL A 149 4.46 11.89 11.51
CA VAL A 149 5.25 13.06 11.03
C VAL A 149 4.54 14.32 11.48
N ARG A 150 4.79 14.72 12.74
CA ARG A 150 4.05 15.77 13.46
C ARG A 150 4.08 17.14 12.78
N GLU A 151 5.19 17.46 12.10
CA GLU A 151 5.36 18.74 11.41
C GLU A 151 4.46 18.92 10.18
N HIS A 152 3.85 17.84 9.71
CA HIS A 152 2.90 17.85 8.60
C HIS A 152 1.44 17.65 9.04
N ALA A 153 1.21 17.40 10.36
CA ALA A 153 -0.16 17.24 10.88
C ALA A 153 -0.95 18.56 10.84
N PRO A 154 -2.31 18.52 10.80
CA PRO A 154 -3.15 17.31 10.92
C PRO A 154 -3.41 16.62 9.60
N TYR A 155 -3.58 15.29 9.66
CA TYR A 155 -3.92 14.46 8.50
C TYR A 155 -5.42 14.20 8.39
N ASP A 156 -5.91 14.08 7.16
CA ASP A 156 -7.28 13.65 6.85
C ASP A 156 -7.44 12.15 6.92
N ALA A 157 -6.37 11.44 6.57
CA ALA A 157 -6.34 9.99 6.62
C ALA A 157 -4.93 9.47 6.96
N VAL A 158 -4.88 8.30 7.61
CA VAL A 158 -3.65 7.57 7.94
C VAL A 158 -3.78 6.13 7.48
N ILE A 159 -2.75 5.60 6.81
CA ILE A 159 -2.66 4.19 6.45
C ILE A 159 -1.37 3.60 7.02
N VAL A 160 -1.47 2.44 7.67
CA VAL A 160 -0.34 1.76 8.30
C VAL A 160 -0.15 0.39 7.66
N SER A 161 1.03 0.14 7.09
CA SER A 161 1.38 -1.10 6.41
C SER A 161 2.25 -2.02 7.28
N ALA A 162 2.04 -1.99 8.59
CA ALA A 162 2.71 -2.83 9.57
C ALA A 162 1.78 -3.13 10.75
N ALA A 163 1.87 -4.34 11.31
CA ALA A 163 0.97 -4.81 12.36
C ALA A 163 1.44 -4.44 13.77
N PHE A 164 0.49 -4.03 14.60
CA PHE A 164 0.66 -3.84 16.04
C PHE A 164 -0.68 -4.07 16.76
N PRO A 165 -0.67 -4.48 18.03
CA PRO A 165 -1.92 -4.76 18.76
C PRO A 165 -2.87 -3.57 18.93
N THR A 166 -2.34 -2.36 18.87
CA THR A 166 -3.10 -1.11 19.05
C THR A 166 -2.65 -0.05 18.05
N VAL A 167 -3.46 0.98 17.82
CA VAL A 167 -3.04 2.15 17.05
C VAL A 167 -2.12 3.01 17.92
N PRO A 168 -0.90 3.35 17.46
CA PRO A 168 0.00 4.26 18.18
C PRO A 168 -0.65 5.60 18.49
N ALA A 169 -0.57 6.04 19.74
CA ALA A 169 -1.18 7.29 20.18
C ALA A 169 -0.77 8.52 19.35
N PRO A 170 0.51 8.69 18.92
CA PRO A 170 0.88 9.82 18.06
C PRO A 170 0.15 9.86 16.71
N LEU A 171 -0.24 8.71 16.15
CA LEU A 171 -1.00 8.68 14.90
C LEU A 171 -2.44 9.16 15.11
N VAL A 172 -3.03 8.82 16.26
CA VAL A 172 -4.35 9.33 16.65
C VAL A 172 -4.33 10.84 16.89
N GLU A 173 -3.31 11.36 17.58
CA GLU A 173 -3.14 12.79 17.84
C GLU A 173 -3.02 13.62 16.56
N GLN A 174 -2.33 13.07 15.55
CA GLN A 174 -2.06 13.72 14.27
C GLN A 174 -3.21 13.59 13.26
N LEU A 175 -4.18 12.72 13.51
CA LEU A 175 -5.37 12.58 12.69
C LEU A 175 -6.40 13.63 13.07
N ARG A 176 -7.01 14.36 12.15
CA ARG A 176 -8.06 15.33 12.45
C ARG A 176 -9.36 14.67 12.94
N PRO A 177 -10.22 15.35 13.69
CA PRO A 177 -11.58 14.88 13.96
C PRO A 177 -12.32 14.55 12.64
N GLY A 178 -13.00 13.41 12.56
CA GLY A 178 -13.60 12.87 11.35
C GLY A 178 -12.63 12.23 10.37
N GLY A 179 -11.32 12.26 10.68
CA GLY A 179 -10.28 11.58 9.90
C GLY A 179 -10.35 10.07 10.05
N ARG A 180 -9.85 9.35 9.06
CA ARG A 180 -9.90 7.87 8.98
C ARG A 180 -8.51 7.28 9.06
N LEU A 181 -8.40 6.13 9.73
CA LEU A 181 -7.17 5.38 9.87
C LEU A 181 -7.41 3.92 9.52
N VAL A 182 -6.54 3.34 8.70
CA VAL A 182 -6.53 1.90 8.43
C VAL A 182 -5.23 1.31 8.92
N GLN A 183 -5.32 0.28 9.76
CA GLN A 183 -4.17 -0.44 10.32
C GLN A 183 -4.48 -1.92 10.50
N PRO A 184 -3.51 -2.83 10.23
CA PRO A 184 -3.59 -4.21 10.68
C PRO A 184 -3.36 -4.29 12.19
N ILE A 185 -4.35 -4.85 12.89
CA ILE A 185 -4.38 -5.02 14.35
C ILE A 185 -4.15 -6.48 14.70
N GLY A 186 -3.10 -6.75 15.46
CA GLY A 186 -2.76 -8.11 15.88
C GLY A 186 -1.31 -8.22 16.36
N THR A 187 -0.94 -9.42 16.83
CA THR A 187 0.36 -9.71 17.44
C THR A 187 1.32 -10.46 16.53
N GLY A 188 0.91 -10.77 15.31
CA GLY A 188 1.61 -11.59 14.31
C GLY A 188 0.81 -12.81 13.91
N GLY A 189 0.92 -13.19 12.63
CA GLY A 189 0.24 -14.34 12.05
C GLY A 189 -0.86 -13.94 11.08
N ARG A 190 -2.03 -13.60 11.55
CA ARG A 190 -3.16 -13.13 10.73
C ARG A 190 -3.88 -12.01 11.47
N GLU A 191 -3.66 -10.80 10.99
CA GLU A 191 -4.17 -9.58 11.58
C GLU A 191 -5.52 -9.18 10.98
N GLU A 192 -6.36 -8.53 11.79
CA GLU A 192 -7.52 -7.79 11.31
C GLU A 192 -7.09 -6.44 10.74
N VAL A 193 -7.36 -6.19 9.47
CA VAL A 193 -7.19 -4.87 8.86
C VAL A 193 -8.41 -4.03 9.20
N VAL A 194 -8.25 -3.11 10.13
CA VAL A 194 -9.36 -2.35 10.73
C VAL A 194 -9.37 -0.92 10.22
N LEU A 195 -10.55 -0.47 9.80
CA LEU A 195 -10.86 0.94 9.57
C LEU A 195 -11.31 1.56 10.89
N PHE A 196 -10.65 2.64 11.27
CA PHE A 196 -11.00 3.50 12.39
C PHE A 196 -11.42 4.89 11.91
N GLU A 197 -12.20 5.57 12.73
CA GLU A 197 -12.53 6.98 12.57
C GLU A 197 -12.25 7.74 13.86
N ARG A 198 -11.60 8.90 13.75
CA ARG A 198 -11.40 9.78 14.89
C ARG A 198 -12.66 10.59 15.17
N THR A 199 -13.28 10.34 16.31
CA THR A 199 -14.41 11.11 16.84
C THR A 199 -13.95 12.17 17.85
N VAL A 200 -14.87 12.92 18.39
CA VAL A 200 -14.60 13.91 19.45
C VAL A 200 -14.18 13.26 20.77
N ILE A 201 -14.51 11.99 20.98
CA ILE A 201 -14.18 11.23 22.20
C ILE A 201 -12.96 10.32 22.04
N GLY A 202 -12.44 10.13 20.81
CA GLY A 202 -11.29 9.27 20.57
C GLY A 202 -11.33 8.57 19.21
N LEU A 203 -10.53 7.52 19.07
CA LEU A 203 -10.48 6.69 17.87
C LEU A 203 -11.43 5.49 18.03
N GLU A 204 -12.36 5.34 17.11
CA GLU A 204 -13.36 4.27 17.14
C GLU A 204 -13.19 3.30 15.95
N PRO A 205 -13.22 1.97 16.18
CA PRO A 205 -13.27 1.02 15.09
C PRO A 205 -14.63 1.10 14.37
N ARG A 206 -14.59 1.08 13.04
CA ARG A 206 -15.79 1.14 12.19
C ARG A 206 -16.06 -0.17 11.45
N GLN A 207 -14.99 -0.81 10.97
CA GLN A 207 -15.12 -1.99 10.12
C GLN A 207 -13.82 -2.80 10.10
N VAL A 208 -13.92 -4.11 10.14
CA VAL A 208 -12.85 -5.02 9.71
C VAL A 208 -12.97 -5.16 8.20
N LEU A 209 -11.96 -4.68 7.46
CA LEU A 209 -11.95 -4.70 6.00
C LEU A 209 -11.62 -6.10 5.46
N THR A 210 -10.62 -6.74 6.06
CA THR A 210 -10.15 -8.08 5.69
C THR A 210 -9.22 -8.65 6.77
N LEU A 211 -8.82 -9.91 6.59
CA LEU A 211 -7.76 -10.56 7.36
C LEU A 211 -6.53 -10.75 6.48
N ALA A 212 -5.35 -10.36 6.97
CA ALA A 212 -4.10 -10.48 6.23
C ALA A 212 -2.90 -10.62 7.17
N SER A 213 -1.77 -11.08 6.65
CA SER A 213 -0.51 -11.10 7.41
C SER A 213 0.35 -9.90 7.05
N PHE A 214 0.90 -9.27 8.06
CA PHE A 214 1.77 -8.10 7.92
C PHE A 214 3.09 -8.28 8.66
N VAL A 215 4.11 -7.54 8.23
CA VAL A 215 5.32 -7.32 9.01
C VAL A 215 4.98 -6.54 10.29
N ARG A 216 5.82 -6.67 11.31
CA ARG A 216 5.63 -5.97 12.58
C ARG A 216 5.93 -4.49 12.44
N LEU A 217 5.13 -3.64 13.10
CA LEU A 217 5.45 -2.22 13.27
C LEU A 217 6.59 -2.12 14.30
N HIS A 218 7.77 -1.73 13.84
CA HIS A 218 8.92 -1.49 14.71
C HIS A 218 9.04 0.00 15.07
N GLY A 219 9.58 0.28 16.25
CA GLY A 219 9.84 1.63 16.72
C GLY A 219 9.39 1.88 18.17
N ARG A 220 9.42 3.12 18.58
CA ARG A 220 9.12 3.53 19.97
C ARG A 220 7.70 3.18 20.42
N PHE A 221 6.73 3.21 19.50
CA PHE A 221 5.33 2.89 19.73
C PHE A 221 4.91 1.59 19.04
N GLY A 222 5.87 0.72 18.78
CA GLY A 222 5.71 -0.58 18.17
C GLY A 222 6.55 -1.65 18.87
N TYR A 223 6.95 -2.68 18.12
CA TYR A 223 7.90 -3.68 18.62
C TYR A 223 9.33 -3.11 18.62
N PRO A 224 10.21 -3.55 19.53
CA PRO A 224 11.63 -3.22 19.47
C PRO A 224 12.26 -3.57 18.12
N SER A 225 13.15 -2.71 17.65
CA SER A 225 13.89 -2.90 16.38
C SER A 225 15.08 -3.83 16.61
#